data_f725d7ea2d575b90d222930d63caed2e
#
_entry.id   f725d7ea2d575b90d222930d63caed2e
#
_cell.length_a   1.000
_cell.length_b   1.000
_cell.length_c   1.000
_cell.angle_alpha   90.00
_cell.angle_beta   90.00
_cell.angle_gamma   90.00
#
_symmetry.space_group_name_H-M   'P 1'
#
loop_
_entity.id
_entity.type
_entity.pdbx_description
1 polymer ?
#
loop_
_entity_poly.entity_id
_entity_poly.type
_entity_poly.pdbx_seq_one_letter_code
_entity_poly.pdbx_strand_id
1 'polypeptide(L)'
;FLLVDTAGIRRHPETNVEEMAIRRSHEVILDSDIVLVVVDPKELGDFEMKLANEALEAGKPVIVTVTKWDLVSKEEAKKVRADLSLKLSHLEHLPKLYVSSVTGQNLHKLFSESVRLYNLARIRFETSELNRFLPLWTNATMMPNFKGKPLKLFFLTQPEIAPPTFVFFCNYPEFVTRAFEGFLRNRIGEDLGLREIPFRMVFRGR
;
A
#
# COMPACT_ATOMS: atom_id res chain seq x y z
N PHE A 1 7.68 2.82 -19.75
CA PHE A 1 6.58 2.07 -19.12
C PHE A 1 6.20 0.86 -19.95
N LEU A 2 6.08 -0.30 -19.30
CA LEU A 2 5.40 -1.47 -19.86
C LEU A 2 4.03 -1.56 -19.17
N LEU A 3 2.97 -1.38 -19.94
CA LEU A 3 1.60 -1.53 -19.45
C LEU A 3 1.14 -2.96 -19.73
N VAL A 4 0.75 -3.68 -18.68
CA VAL A 4 0.19 -5.03 -18.80
C VAL A 4 -1.29 -4.97 -18.45
N ASP A 5 -2.14 -5.25 -19.44
CA ASP A 5 -3.58 -5.37 -19.23
C ASP A 5 -3.89 -6.79 -18.74
N THR A 6 -4.58 -6.87 -17.61
CA THR A 6 -5.16 -8.12 -17.13
C THR A 6 -6.56 -8.24 -17.72
N ALA A 7 -6.81 -9.24 -18.57
CA ALA A 7 -8.16 -9.55 -19.07
C ALA A 7 -9.14 -9.52 -17.88
N GLY A 8 -10.13 -8.62 -17.96
CA GLY A 8 -10.97 -8.20 -16.85
C GLY A 8 -11.34 -9.30 -15.87
N ILE A 9 -10.83 -9.22 -14.66
CA ILE A 9 -11.15 -10.16 -13.58
C ILE A 9 -12.64 -10.00 -13.27
N ARG A 10 -13.45 -11.00 -13.58
CA ARG A 10 -14.87 -10.97 -13.27
C ARG A 10 -15.10 -11.27 -11.78
N ARG A 11 -16.11 -10.62 -11.20
CA ARG A 11 -16.47 -10.76 -9.78
C ARG A 11 -16.89 -12.18 -9.39
N HIS A 12 -17.41 -12.96 -10.34
CA HIS A 12 -17.85 -14.35 -10.15
C HIS A 12 -17.40 -15.17 -11.35
N PRO A 13 -16.37 -16.00 -11.20
CA PRO A 13 -15.96 -16.91 -12.26
C PRO A 13 -17.03 -17.99 -12.46
N GLU A 14 -17.58 -18.09 -13.67
CA GLU A 14 -18.56 -19.12 -14.02
C GLU A 14 -17.92 -20.29 -14.75
N THR A 15 -16.65 -20.17 -15.14
CA THR A 15 -15.95 -21.15 -15.96
C THR A 15 -14.50 -21.36 -15.54
N ASN A 16 -13.91 -22.51 -15.87
CA ASN A 16 -12.47 -22.81 -15.67
C ASN A 16 -11.54 -21.80 -16.35
N VAL A 17 -11.99 -21.17 -17.44
CA VAL A 17 -11.22 -20.13 -18.17
C VAL A 17 -11.11 -18.85 -17.33
N GLU A 18 -12.15 -18.51 -16.59
CA GLU A 18 -12.17 -17.34 -15.70
C GLU A 18 -11.32 -17.56 -14.46
N GLU A 19 -11.28 -18.76 -13.90
CA GLU A 19 -10.33 -19.11 -12.83
C GLU A 19 -8.88 -18.99 -13.29
N MET A 20 -8.57 -19.41 -14.52
CA MET A 20 -7.24 -19.20 -15.10
C MET A 20 -6.91 -17.72 -15.29
N ALA A 21 -7.90 -16.89 -15.67
CA ALA A 21 -7.73 -15.44 -15.80
C ALA A 21 -7.41 -14.79 -14.45
N ILE A 22 -8.08 -15.19 -13.37
CA ILE A 22 -7.79 -14.74 -12.00
C ILE A 22 -6.36 -15.10 -11.59
N ARG A 23 -5.94 -16.36 -11.78
CA ARG A 23 -4.56 -16.79 -11.47
C ARG A 23 -3.53 -15.98 -12.24
N ARG A 24 -3.75 -15.76 -13.53
CA ARG A 24 -2.88 -14.96 -14.39
C ARG A 24 -2.77 -13.52 -13.91
N SER A 25 -3.86 -12.96 -13.42
CA SER A 25 -3.85 -11.60 -12.86
C SER A 25 -3.05 -11.52 -11.57
N HIS A 26 -3.11 -12.53 -10.71
CA HIS A 26 -2.25 -12.61 -9.53
C HIS A 26 -0.76 -12.68 -9.90
N GLU A 27 -0.40 -13.50 -10.90
CA GLU A 27 0.98 -13.56 -11.41
C GLU A 27 1.45 -12.20 -11.94
N VAL A 28 0.60 -11.50 -12.70
CA VAL A 28 0.91 -10.16 -13.21
C VAL A 28 1.08 -9.15 -12.07
N ILE A 29 0.27 -9.22 -11.01
CA ILE A 29 0.44 -8.38 -9.82
C ILE A 29 1.82 -8.61 -9.19
N LEU A 30 2.23 -9.87 -9.04
CA LEU A 30 3.53 -10.22 -8.45
C LEU A 30 4.72 -9.70 -9.28
N ASP A 31 4.59 -9.68 -10.60
CA ASP A 31 5.65 -9.24 -11.52
C ASP A 31 5.63 -7.71 -11.77
N SER A 32 4.55 -7.03 -11.41
CA SER A 32 4.42 -5.59 -11.62
C SER A 32 5.22 -4.77 -10.61
N ASP A 33 5.61 -3.54 -11.00
CA ASP A 33 6.19 -2.55 -10.09
C ASP A 33 5.12 -1.69 -9.40
N ILE A 34 4.03 -1.41 -10.11
CA ILE A 34 2.90 -0.59 -9.67
C ILE A 34 1.60 -1.25 -10.14
N VAL A 35 0.59 -1.23 -9.32
CA VAL A 35 -0.75 -1.74 -9.67
C VAL A 35 -1.73 -0.58 -9.80
N LEU A 36 -2.38 -0.48 -10.96
CA LEU A 36 -3.49 0.44 -11.18
C LEU A 36 -4.80 -0.33 -10.95
N VAL A 37 -5.49 -0.03 -9.87
CA VAL A 37 -6.84 -0.58 -9.62
C VAL A 37 -7.85 0.33 -10.30
N VAL A 38 -8.39 -0.14 -11.42
CA VAL A 38 -9.31 0.63 -12.27
C VAL A 38 -10.74 0.45 -11.77
N VAL A 39 -11.42 1.56 -11.51
CA VAL A 39 -12.75 1.61 -10.91
C VAL A 39 -13.71 2.37 -11.81
N ASP A 40 -14.88 1.82 -12.07
CA ASP A 40 -15.99 2.55 -12.68
C ASP A 40 -16.74 3.33 -11.58
N PRO A 41 -16.99 4.65 -11.74
CA PRO A 41 -17.69 5.45 -10.74
C PRO A 41 -19.11 4.96 -10.44
N LYS A 42 -19.74 4.23 -11.38
CA LYS A 42 -21.09 3.66 -11.21
C LYS A 42 -21.09 2.28 -10.55
N GLU A 43 -19.94 1.60 -10.53
CA GLU A 43 -19.81 0.19 -10.08
C GLU A 43 -18.75 0.03 -9.00
N LEU A 44 -18.68 0.97 -8.08
CA LEU A 44 -17.78 0.88 -6.90
C LEU A 44 -18.12 -0.36 -6.08
N GLY A 45 -17.33 -1.42 -6.23
CA GLY A 45 -17.53 -2.72 -5.59
C GLY A 45 -16.46 -3.08 -4.56
N ASP A 46 -16.76 -4.12 -3.78
CA ASP A 46 -15.80 -4.66 -2.80
C ASP A 46 -14.70 -5.48 -3.49
N PHE A 47 -14.91 -5.82 -4.75
CA PHE A 47 -13.96 -6.59 -5.54
C PHE A 47 -12.68 -5.80 -5.84
N GLU A 48 -12.82 -4.55 -6.27
CA GLU A 48 -11.69 -3.66 -6.53
C GLU A 48 -10.90 -3.38 -5.25
N MET A 49 -11.59 -3.36 -4.10
CA MET A 49 -10.94 -3.21 -2.79
C MET A 49 -10.13 -4.45 -2.40
N LYS A 50 -10.63 -5.65 -2.73
CA LYS A 50 -9.86 -6.90 -2.56
C LYS A 50 -8.59 -6.88 -3.39
N LEU A 51 -8.68 -6.50 -4.67
CA LEU A 51 -7.51 -6.39 -5.54
C LEU A 51 -6.48 -5.40 -5.01
N ALA A 52 -6.93 -4.25 -4.50
CA ALA A 52 -6.04 -3.28 -3.87
C ALA A 52 -5.31 -3.88 -2.66
N ASN A 53 -6.03 -4.58 -1.78
CA ASN A 53 -5.43 -5.24 -0.62
C ASN A 53 -4.45 -6.34 -1.03
N GLU A 54 -4.80 -7.20 -1.98
CA GLU A 54 -3.91 -8.25 -2.51
C GLU A 54 -2.60 -7.67 -3.07
N ALA A 55 -2.69 -6.58 -3.84
CA ALA A 55 -1.52 -5.90 -4.36
C ALA A 55 -0.63 -5.34 -3.24
N LEU A 56 -1.23 -4.71 -2.21
CA LEU A 56 -0.50 -4.20 -1.05
C LEU A 56 0.15 -5.31 -0.23
N GLU A 57 -0.54 -6.44 -0.02
CA GLU A 57 0.00 -7.63 0.65
C GLU A 57 1.17 -8.24 -0.14
N ALA A 58 1.08 -8.21 -1.48
CA ALA A 58 2.19 -8.58 -2.36
C ALA A 58 3.36 -7.59 -2.33
N GLY A 59 3.22 -6.47 -1.62
CA GLY A 59 4.25 -5.44 -1.51
C GLY A 59 4.29 -4.48 -2.69
N LYS A 60 3.19 -4.35 -3.45
CA LYS A 60 3.11 -3.50 -4.64
C LYS A 60 2.40 -2.18 -4.31
N PRO A 61 2.97 -1.02 -4.66
CA PRO A 61 2.25 0.25 -4.59
C PRO A 61 1.00 0.23 -5.47
N VAL A 62 -0.05 0.86 -4.99
CA VAL A 62 -1.37 0.88 -5.64
C VAL A 62 -1.80 2.30 -5.93
N ILE A 63 -2.34 2.52 -7.12
CA ILE A 63 -3.07 3.74 -7.49
C ILE A 63 -4.52 3.36 -7.79
N VAL A 64 -5.46 3.94 -7.06
CA VAL A 64 -6.89 3.79 -7.36
C VAL A 64 -7.26 4.77 -8.47
N THR A 65 -7.66 4.23 -9.62
CA THR A 65 -7.93 5.01 -10.84
C THR A 65 -9.41 4.96 -11.16
N VAL A 66 -10.13 6.04 -10.89
CA VAL A 66 -11.55 6.18 -11.21
C VAL A 66 -11.67 6.69 -12.66
N THR A 67 -12.18 5.84 -13.54
CA THR A 67 -12.31 6.12 -14.97
C THR A 67 -13.63 6.79 -15.32
N LYS A 68 -13.83 7.10 -16.62
CA LYS A 68 -15.07 7.71 -17.15
C LYS A 68 -15.51 8.97 -16.39
N TRP A 69 -14.53 9.75 -15.91
CA TRP A 69 -14.81 10.92 -15.07
C TRP A 69 -15.52 12.05 -15.84
N ASP A 70 -15.45 12.04 -17.16
CA ASP A 70 -16.19 12.93 -18.05
C ASP A 70 -17.70 12.71 -18.03
N LEU A 71 -18.16 11.53 -17.63
CA LEU A 71 -19.58 11.19 -17.51
C LEU A 71 -20.18 11.48 -16.13
N VAL A 72 -19.37 11.99 -15.20
CA VAL A 72 -19.76 12.24 -13.81
C VAL A 72 -20.08 13.73 -13.64
N SER A 73 -21.31 14.06 -13.28
CA SER A 73 -21.71 15.42 -12.96
C SER A 73 -21.04 15.97 -11.70
N LYS A 74 -21.08 17.28 -11.47
CA LYS A 74 -20.49 17.89 -10.26
C LYS A 74 -21.14 17.39 -8.98
N GLU A 75 -22.42 17.12 -8.98
CA GLU A 75 -23.20 16.59 -7.86
C GLU A 75 -22.82 15.14 -7.58
N GLU A 76 -22.79 14.32 -8.62
CA GLU A 76 -22.37 12.91 -8.53
C GLU A 76 -20.91 12.78 -8.09
N ALA A 77 -20.03 13.67 -8.52
CA ALA A 77 -18.61 13.67 -8.15
C ALA A 77 -18.39 13.72 -6.63
N LYS A 78 -19.21 14.50 -5.91
CA LYS A 78 -19.16 14.56 -4.44
C LYS A 78 -19.54 13.22 -3.83
N LYS A 79 -20.63 12.61 -4.34
CA LYS A 79 -21.11 11.30 -3.86
C LYS A 79 -20.07 10.20 -4.12
N VAL A 80 -19.57 10.10 -5.37
CA VAL A 80 -18.55 9.09 -5.73
C VAL A 80 -17.30 9.22 -4.85
N ARG A 81 -16.84 10.45 -4.58
CA ARG A 81 -15.68 10.67 -3.69
C ARG A 81 -15.97 10.25 -2.26
N ALA A 82 -17.16 10.54 -1.74
CA ALA A 82 -17.57 10.15 -0.39
C ALA A 82 -17.70 8.62 -0.27
N ASP A 83 -18.33 7.96 -1.23
CA ASP A 83 -18.50 6.50 -1.28
C ASP A 83 -17.13 5.81 -1.38
N LEU A 84 -16.23 6.33 -2.21
CA LEU A 84 -14.87 5.82 -2.34
C LEU A 84 -14.07 6.00 -1.05
N SER A 85 -14.18 7.14 -0.39
CA SER A 85 -13.50 7.41 0.88
C SER A 85 -14.01 6.49 2.00
N LEU A 86 -15.32 6.22 2.03
CA LEU A 86 -15.90 5.29 2.99
C LEU A 86 -15.41 3.85 2.76
N LYS A 87 -15.45 3.38 1.53
CA LYS A 87 -15.00 2.03 1.16
C LYS A 87 -13.49 1.83 1.35
N LEU A 88 -12.71 2.86 1.09
CA LEU A 88 -11.26 2.88 1.27
C LEU A 88 -10.83 3.49 2.61
N SER A 89 -11.68 3.48 3.64
CA SER A 89 -11.35 4.11 4.93
C SER A 89 -10.05 3.55 5.56
N HIS A 90 -9.79 2.26 5.40
CA HIS A 90 -8.54 1.61 5.83
C HIS A 90 -7.37 1.80 4.85
N LEU A 91 -7.64 2.28 3.62
CA LEU A 91 -6.69 2.56 2.54
C LEU A 91 -6.76 4.04 2.11
N GLU A 92 -7.15 4.93 3.01
CA GLU A 92 -7.35 6.36 2.71
C GLU A 92 -6.08 7.03 2.18
N HIS A 93 -4.92 6.53 2.60
CA HIS A 93 -3.60 7.01 2.21
C HIS A 93 -3.22 6.70 0.76
N LEU A 94 -3.91 5.77 0.08
CA LEU A 94 -3.61 5.45 -1.31
C LEU A 94 -3.95 6.60 -2.25
N PRO A 95 -3.10 6.88 -3.25
CA PRO A 95 -3.39 7.87 -4.29
C PRO A 95 -4.66 7.50 -5.07
N LYS A 96 -5.52 8.50 -5.26
CA LYS A 96 -6.78 8.37 -6.00
C LYS A 96 -6.75 9.33 -7.18
N LEU A 97 -6.83 8.81 -8.40
CA LEU A 97 -6.84 9.60 -9.62
C LEU A 97 -8.18 9.44 -10.34
N TYR A 98 -8.74 10.56 -10.78
CA TYR A 98 -9.99 10.64 -11.51
C TYR A 98 -9.68 11.02 -12.95
N VAL A 99 -9.90 10.09 -13.87
CA VAL A 99 -9.42 10.19 -15.25
C VAL A 99 -10.52 9.98 -16.29
N SER A 100 -10.29 10.51 -17.49
CA SER A 100 -11.10 10.19 -18.66
C SER A 100 -10.18 9.86 -19.83
N SER A 101 -10.38 8.70 -20.43
CA SER A 101 -9.69 8.32 -21.67
C SER A 101 -10.22 9.05 -22.89
N VAL A 102 -11.48 9.50 -22.86
CA VAL A 102 -12.13 10.21 -23.96
C VAL A 102 -11.63 11.64 -24.07
N THR A 103 -11.55 12.35 -22.93
CA THR A 103 -11.11 13.76 -22.91
C THR A 103 -9.62 13.93 -22.64
N GLY A 104 -8.91 12.86 -22.28
CA GLY A 104 -7.50 12.93 -21.85
C GLY A 104 -7.31 13.49 -20.44
N GLN A 105 -8.40 13.78 -19.71
CA GLN A 105 -8.34 14.38 -18.38
C GLN A 105 -7.50 13.54 -17.42
N ASN A 106 -6.48 14.19 -16.83
CA ASN A 106 -5.57 13.63 -15.81
C ASN A 106 -4.79 12.38 -16.22
N LEU A 107 -4.81 11.93 -17.49
CA LEU A 107 -4.02 10.76 -17.91
C LEU A 107 -2.52 10.94 -17.67
N HIS A 108 -1.98 12.14 -17.90
CA HIS A 108 -0.58 12.43 -17.64
C HIS A 108 -0.20 12.26 -16.16
N LYS A 109 -1.17 12.44 -15.24
CA LYS A 109 -0.95 12.26 -13.81
C LYS A 109 -0.78 10.79 -13.43
N LEU A 110 -1.36 9.83 -14.17
CA LEU A 110 -1.12 8.41 -13.93
C LEU A 110 0.36 8.08 -14.09
N PHE A 111 1.00 8.60 -15.15
CA PHE A 111 2.41 8.35 -15.40
C PHE A 111 3.30 9.02 -14.35
N SER A 112 3.07 10.29 -14.05
CA SER A 112 3.87 11.02 -13.06
C SER A 112 3.72 10.41 -11.65
N GLU A 113 2.52 9.99 -11.27
CA GLU A 113 2.25 9.35 -10.00
C GLU A 113 2.86 7.95 -9.92
N SER A 114 2.81 7.18 -11.00
CA SER A 114 3.48 5.88 -11.08
C SER A 114 4.99 6.01 -10.91
N VAL A 115 5.64 6.99 -11.57
CA VAL A 115 7.06 7.27 -11.36
C VAL A 115 7.36 7.65 -9.91
N ARG A 116 6.52 8.51 -9.32
CA ARG A 116 6.68 8.95 -7.94
C ARG A 116 6.65 7.77 -6.96
N LEU A 117 5.63 6.90 -7.07
CA LEU A 117 5.49 5.73 -6.21
C LEU A 117 6.58 4.68 -6.46
N TYR A 118 6.98 4.49 -7.72
CA TYR A 118 8.09 3.62 -8.08
C TYR A 118 9.39 4.03 -7.38
N ASN A 119 9.71 5.32 -7.42
CA ASN A 119 10.88 5.87 -6.75
C ASN A 119 10.76 5.77 -5.22
N LEU A 120 9.57 6.06 -4.68
CA LEU A 120 9.30 5.97 -3.25
C LEU A 120 9.46 4.52 -2.74
N ALA A 121 8.97 3.53 -3.48
CA ALA A 121 9.09 2.12 -3.13
C ALA A 121 10.55 1.61 -3.17
N ARG A 122 11.46 2.36 -3.80
CA ARG A 122 12.88 2.01 -3.93
C ARG A 122 13.81 2.93 -3.13
N ILE A 123 13.22 3.78 -2.28
CA ILE A 123 14.02 4.67 -1.45
C ILE A 123 14.90 3.86 -0.49
N ARG A 124 16.14 4.30 -0.35
CA ARG A 124 17.12 3.73 0.59
C ARG A 124 17.40 4.74 1.68
N PHE A 125 17.17 4.34 2.90
CA PHE A 125 17.52 5.13 4.08
C PHE A 125 18.86 4.67 4.63
N GLU A 126 19.70 5.63 5.02
CA GLU A 126 20.93 5.32 5.71
C GLU A 126 20.65 4.75 7.11
N THR A 127 21.41 3.74 7.50
CA THR A 127 21.25 3.08 8.79
C THR A 127 21.38 4.06 9.96
N SER A 128 22.27 5.03 9.84
CA SER A 128 22.46 6.09 10.83
C SER A 128 21.23 6.99 10.98
N GLU A 129 20.55 7.29 9.88
CA GLU A 129 19.32 8.06 9.85
C GLU A 129 18.18 7.29 10.54
N LEU A 130 17.97 6.03 10.15
CA LEU A 130 16.95 5.17 10.74
C LEU A 130 17.11 5.06 12.27
N ASN A 131 18.34 4.93 12.75
CA ASN A 131 18.60 4.78 14.18
C ASN A 131 18.45 6.08 14.98
N ARG A 132 18.34 7.25 14.35
CA ARG A 132 17.93 8.50 15.03
C ARG A 132 16.44 8.50 15.38
N PHE A 133 15.60 7.85 14.59
CA PHE A 133 14.16 7.73 14.88
C PHE A 133 13.87 6.73 15.98
N LEU A 134 14.68 5.69 16.16
CA LEU A 134 14.42 4.61 17.09
C LEU A 134 14.16 5.07 18.54
N PRO A 135 14.98 5.94 19.16
CA PRO A 135 14.72 6.47 20.50
C PRO A 135 13.48 7.37 20.53
N LEU A 136 13.19 8.12 19.45
CA LEU A 136 12.00 8.97 19.37
C LEU A 136 10.74 8.12 19.41
N TRP A 137 10.71 7.00 18.66
CA TRP A 137 9.57 6.09 18.62
C TRP A 137 9.40 5.33 19.92
N THR A 138 10.49 4.83 20.51
CA THR A 138 10.40 4.07 21.78
C THR A 138 10.00 4.93 22.97
N ASN A 139 10.35 6.22 22.96
CA ASN A 139 9.95 7.17 24.01
C ASN A 139 8.51 7.70 23.82
N ALA A 140 7.94 7.59 22.62
CA ALA A 140 6.59 8.08 22.30
C ALA A 140 5.48 7.09 22.69
N THR A 141 5.81 5.89 23.17
CA THR A 141 4.83 4.86 23.53
C THR A 141 5.29 4.03 24.72
N MET A 142 4.33 3.37 25.36
CA MET A 142 4.66 2.37 26.36
C MET A 142 5.16 1.09 25.67
N MET A 143 6.39 0.69 26.02
CA MET A 143 6.99 -0.52 25.45
C MET A 143 6.25 -1.78 25.93
N PRO A 144 5.96 -2.74 25.04
CA PRO A 144 5.40 -4.01 25.44
C PRO A 144 6.20 -4.67 26.55
N ASN A 145 5.51 -5.24 27.51
CA ASN A 145 6.13 -5.89 28.67
C ASN A 145 5.47 -7.25 28.89
N PHE A 146 6.27 -8.27 29.09
CA PHE A 146 5.80 -9.61 29.46
C PHE A 146 6.50 -10.09 30.72
N LYS A 147 5.73 -10.31 31.79
CA LYS A 147 6.22 -10.78 33.11
C LYS A 147 7.39 -9.94 33.65
N GLY A 148 7.26 -8.62 33.59
CA GLY A 148 8.28 -7.69 34.09
C GLY A 148 9.50 -7.49 33.17
N LYS A 149 9.53 -8.11 31.98
CA LYS A 149 10.60 -7.95 31.00
C LYS A 149 10.14 -7.05 29.86
N PRO A 150 10.60 -5.78 29.78
CA PRO A 150 10.22 -4.88 28.70
C PRO A 150 10.90 -5.25 27.37
N LEU A 151 10.16 -5.08 26.29
CA LEU A 151 10.72 -5.11 24.93
C LEU A 151 11.72 -3.95 24.78
N LYS A 152 12.88 -4.24 24.21
CA LYS A 152 13.89 -3.23 23.87
C LYS A 152 14.27 -3.37 22.41
N LEU A 153 14.19 -2.27 21.66
CA LEU A 153 14.70 -2.17 20.31
C LEU A 153 16.12 -1.61 20.36
N PHE A 154 17.08 -2.30 19.76
CA PHE A 154 18.49 -1.94 19.81
C PHE A 154 18.98 -1.28 18.55
N PHE A 155 18.43 -1.70 17.40
CA PHE A 155 18.96 -1.31 16.12
C PHE A 155 17.88 -1.51 15.02
N LEU A 156 17.92 -0.65 14.01
CA LEU A 156 17.03 -0.67 12.84
C LEU A 156 17.87 -0.57 11.56
N THR A 157 17.55 -1.42 10.59
CA THR A 157 18.19 -1.39 9.27
C THR A 157 17.18 -1.68 8.16
N GLN A 158 17.51 -1.30 6.94
CA GLN A 158 16.72 -1.57 5.73
C GLN A 158 17.55 -2.45 4.77
N PRO A 159 17.46 -3.79 4.84
CA PRO A 159 18.20 -4.66 3.92
C PRO A 159 17.66 -4.66 2.50
N GLU A 160 16.33 -4.49 2.31
CA GLU A 160 15.65 -4.56 1.01
C GLU A 160 14.90 -3.27 0.71
N ILE A 161 14.73 -2.95 -0.58
CA ILE A 161 14.11 -1.71 -1.06
C ILE A 161 12.80 -1.90 -1.81
N ALA A 162 12.50 -3.06 -2.37
CA ALA A 162 11.29 -3.26 -3.18
C ALA A 162 10.59 -4.59 -2.85
N PRO A 163 9.66 -4.63 -1.89
CA PRO A 163 9.22 -3.53 -1.03
C PRO A 163 10.24 -3.16 0.05
N PRO A 164 10.24 -1.89 0.53
CA PRO A 164 11.10 -1.50 1.64
C PRO A 164 10.89 -2.45 2.83
N THR A 165 11.97 -3.04 3.32
CA THR A 165 11.92 -4.00 4.42
C THR A 165 12.77 -3.48 5.57
N PHE A 166 12.14 -3.27 6.72
CA PHE A 166 12.76 -2.75 7.93
C PHE A 166 12.97 -3.89 8.94
N VAL A 167 14.21 -4.10 9.35
CA VAL A 167 14.57 -5.14 10.33
C VAL A 167 14.91 -4.47 11.65
N PHE A 168 14.08 -4.74 12.66
CA PHE A 168 14.27 -4.31 14.04
C PHE A 168 14.98 -5.40 14.83
N PHE A 169 16.14 -5.09 15.39
CA PHE A 169 16.81 -5.97 16.32
C PHE A 169 16.37 -5.67 17.75
N CYS A 170 15.91 -6.68 18.45
CA CYS A 170 15.33 -6.55 19.80
C CYS A 170 15.73 -7.71 20.71
N ASN A 171 15.40 -7.60 22.00
CA ASN A 171 15.67 -8.66 22.97
C ASN A 171 14.67 -9.84 22.88
N TYR A 172 13.39 -9.54 22.61
CA TYR A 172 12.30 -10.51 22.63
C TYR A 172 11.33 -10.26 21.46
N PRO A 173 11.59 -10.79 20.25
CA PRO A 173 10.70 -10.61 19.09
C PRO A 173 9.26 -11.08 19.36
N GLU A 174 9.09 -12.11 20.18
CA GLU A 174 7.82 -12.68 20.57
C GLU A 174 6.94 -11.77 21.45
N PHE A 175 7.51 -10.69 22.00
CA PHE A 175 6.77 -9.69 22.79
C PHE A 175 6.23 -8.55 21.94
N VAL A 176 6.53 -8.53 20.64
CA VAL A 176 5.98 -7.56 19.72
C VAL A 176 4.48 -7.82 19.54
N THR A 177 3.66 -6.96 20.10
CA THR A 177 2.21 -7.03 19.95
C THR A 177 1.75 -6.40 18.63
N ARG A 178 0.60 -6.81 18.12
CA ARG A 178 -0.01 -6.18 16.93
C ARG A 178 -0.22 -4.66 17.10
N ALA A 179 -0.57 -4.23 18.31
CA ALA A 179 -0.76 -2.80 18.61
C ALA A 179 0.57 -2.04 18.49
N PHE A 180 1.66 -2.61 19.00
CA PHE A 180 2.99 -2.00 18.92
C PHE A 180 3.53 -2.01 17.48
N GLU A 181 3.31 -3.10 16.75
CA GLU A 181 3.62 -3.16 15.32
C GLU A 181 2.86 -2.10 14.53
N GLY A 182 1.54 -1.94 14.78
CA GLY A 182 0.73 -0.91 14.17
C GLY A 182 1.23 0.51 14.50
N PHE A 183 1.64 0.76 15.74
CA PHE A 183 2.27 2.02 16.14
C PHE A 183 3.56 2.29 15.34
N LEU A 184 4.48 1.32 15.24
CA LEU A 184 5.71 1.48 14.46
C LEU A 184 5.43 1.68 12.98
N ARG A 185 4.43 0.97 12.43
CA ARG A 185 4.00 1.14 11.04
C ARG A 185 3.55 2.57 10.76
N ASN A 186 2.75 3.14 11.64
CA ASN A 186 2.32 4.53 11.53
C ASN A 186 3.51 5.48 11.59
N ARG A 187 4.44 5.26 12.52
CA ARG A 187 5.64 6.09 12.65
C ARG A 187 6.55 6.03 11.42
N ILE A 188 6.80 4.85 10.89
CA ILE A 188 7.55 4.67 9.63
C ILE A 188 6.83 5.42 8.49
N GLY A 189 5.51 5.24 8.38
CA GLY A 189 4.72 5.93 7.36
C GLY A 189 4.79 7.45 7.45
N GLU A 190 4.75 8.00 8.68
CA GLU A 190 4.80 9.45 8.92
C GLU A 190 6.20 10.02 8.78
N ASP A 191 7.13 9.49 9.56
CA ASP A 191 8.45 10.11 9.75
C ASP A 191 9.38 9.85 8.56
N LEU A 192 9.17 8.73 7.82
CA LEU A 192 9.92 8.40 6.61
C LEU A 192 9.13 8.67 5.31
N GLY A 193 7.90 9.18 5.40
CA GLY A 193 7.09 9.51 4.21
C GLY A 193 6.59 8.31 3.42
N LEU A 194 6.42 7.14 4.04
CA LEU A 194 6.09 5.89 3.36
C LEU A 194 4.62 5.46 3.50
N ARG A 195 3.71 6.40 3.82
CA ARG A 195 2.28 6.06 4.02
C ARG A 195 1.61 5.47 2.78
N GLU A 196 2.02 5.91 1.60
CA GLU A 196 1.36 5.58 0.33
C GLU A 196 1.86 4.30 -0.33
N ILE A 197 2.88 3.66 0.25
CA ILE A 197 3.46 2.43 -0.27
C ILE A 197 3.49 1.33 0.79
N PRO A 198 3.38 0.06 0.38
CA PRO A 198 3.58 -1.06 1.29
C PRO A 198 5.05 -1.20 1.67
N PHE A 199 5.29 -1.57 2.92
CA PHE A 199 6.61 -1.95 3.43
C PHE A 199 6.49 -3.10 4.44
N ARG A 200 7.57 -3.82 4.62
CA ARG A 200 7.65 -4.96 5.55
C ARG A 200 8.39 -4.57 6.81
N MET A 201 7.97 -5.13 7.93
CA MET A 201 8.68 -5.05 9.20
C MET A 201 9.01 -6.46 9.67
N VAL A 202 10.24 -6.66 10.10
CA VAL A 202 10.73 -7.93 10.63
C VAL A 202 11.39 -7.66 11.97
N PHE A 203 11.08 -8.46 12.98
CA PHE A 203 11.69 -8.37 14.29
C PHE A 203 12.61 -9.57 14.51
N ARG A 204 13.86 -9.32 14.89
CA ARG A 204 14.87 -10.34 15.10
C ARG A 204 15.48 -10.22 16.49
N GLY A 205 15.68 -11.36 17.13
CA GLY A 205 16.48 -11.47 18.35
C GLY A 205 17.96 -11.10 18.10
N ARG A 206 18.57 -10.52 19.09
CA ARG A 206 20.01 -10.24 19.10
C ARG A 206 20.74 -11.35 19.82
#